data_312d29defc531b8d7969aa3b868ec25b
#
_entry.id   312d29defc531b8d7969aa3b868ec25b
#
_cell.length_a   1.000
_cell.length_b   1.000
_cell.length_c   1.000
_cell.angle_alpha   90.00
_cell.angle_beta   90.00
_cell.angle_gamma   90.00
#
_symmetry.space_group_name_H-M   'P 1'
#
loop_
_entity.id
_entity.type
_entity.pdbx_description
1 polymer ?
#
loop_
_entity_poly.entity_id
_entity_poly.type
_entity_poly.pdbx_seq_one_letter_code
_entity_poly.pdbx_strand_id
1 'polypeptide(L)'
;MAEQLDIPLVLHQPSLEAIQGFFARIGQPMTENNRKQAMVPKEHGIVLYNDNGTAPGIIMEKNGKIIAMLPGPPKETMPMFENQVKPYLQKKQEYTFVSEILRVASVGESAMETLVKDIIDAQTNPTIAPYAKYGESILRITAKAKSEEEAHELIAPVKAALRERLGNAVYAEGETNMQTVVAQMLLEGKKTIAVAESCTGGLVTSALVEYPGISEVLLEGCVTYTNEAKMHRLGVKAETLDKYTAVSREVAAEMAEGVATVSYTHLRAHETDS
;
A
#
# COMPACT_ATOMS: atom_id res chain seq x y z
N MET A 1 31.94 -11.82 1.25
CA MET A 1 31.36 -11.72 2.62
C MET A 1 31.81 -12.90 3.49
N ALA A 2 31.65 -14.16 3.09
CA ALA A 2 32.17 -15.31 3.84
C ALA A 2 33.69 -15.21 4.07
N GLU A 3 34.42 -14.85 3.03
CA GLU A 3 35.87 -14.61 3.09
C GLU A 3 36.24 -13.50 4.09
N GLN A 4 35.49 -12.38 4.12
CA GLN A 4 35.74 -11.28 5.07
C GLN A 4 35.41 -11.66 6.52
N LEU A 5 34.59 -12.68 6.72
CA LEU A 5 34.25 -13.22 8.03
C LEU A 5 35.10 -14.43 8.40
N ASP A 6 36.05 -14.82 7.54
CA ASP A 6 36.89 -16.01 7.69
C ASP A 6 36.03 -17.28 7.94
N ILE A 7 34.99 -17.45 7.09
CA ILE A 7 34.11 -18.61 7.15
C ILE A 7 34.26 -19.41 5.84
N PRO A 8 34.72 -20.65 5.88
CA PRO A 8 34.85 -21.48 4.68
C PRO A 8 33.46 -21.84 4.12
N LEU A 9 33.35 -21.87 2.78
CA LEU A 9 32.15 -22.33 2.09
C LEU A 9 32.25 -23.83 1.81
N VAL A 10 31.15 -24.53 1.97
CA VAL A 10 30.98 -25.94 1.66
C VAL A 10 29.77 -26.15 0.75
N LEU A 11 29.80 -27.23 -0.03
CA LEU A 11 28.64 -27.61 -0.86
C LEU A 11 27.51 -28.14 0.03
N HIS A 12 26.36 -27.50 -0.06
CA HIS A 12 25.13 -27.93 0.64
C HIS A 12 24.31 -28.83 -0.28
N GLN A 13 24.39 -30.11 -0.03
CA GLN A 13 23.78 -31.15 -0.89
C GLN A 13 22.27 -30.95 -1.10
N PRO A 14 21.44 -30.64 -0.07
CA PRO A 14 20.01 -30.38 -0.30
C PRO A 14 19.73 -29.19 -1.22
N SER A 15 20.52 -28.10 -1.13
CA SER A 15 20.38 -26.96 -2.05
C SER A 15 20.77 -27.34 -3.48
N LEU A 16 21.82 -28.15 -3.66
CA LEU A 16 22.20 -28.62 -4.98
C LEU A 16 21.08 -29.45 -5.62
N GLU A 17 20.50 -30.37 -4.85
CA GLU A 17 19.39 -31.25 -5.32
C GLU A 17 18.15 -30.41 -5.68
N ALA A 18 17.81 -29.39 -4.88
CA ALA A 18 16.72 -28.46 -5.17
C ALA A 18 16.97 -27.70 -6.48
N ILE A 19 18.18 -27.20 -6.72
CA ILE A 19 18.57 -26.53 -7.97
C ILE A 19 18.48 -27.49 -9.15
N GLN A 20 19.01 -28.71 -9.03
CA GLN A 20 18.92 -29.75 -10.06
C GLN A 20 17.48 -30.08 -10.40
N GLY A 21 16.63 -30.25 -9.38
CA GLY A 21 15.19 -30.50 -9.56
C GLY A 21 14.46 -29.35 -10.25
N PHE A 22 14.84 -28.11 -9.97
CA PHE A 22 14.28 -26.95 -10.67
C PHE A 22 14.64 -26.98 -12.16
N PHE A 23 15.91 -27.18 -12.51
CA PHE A 23 16.35 -27.23 -13.91
C PHE A 23 15.76 -28.42 -14.67
N ALA A 24 15.62 -29.57 -14.01
CA ALA A 24 14.95 -30.74 -14.60
C ALA A 24 13.48 -30.43 -14.92
N ARG A 25 12.75 -29.73 -14.06
CA ARG A 25 11.33 -29.36 -14.30
C ARG A 25 11.14 -28.43 -15.49
N ILE A 26 12.08 -27.52 -15.74
CA ILE A 26 12.00 -26.59 -16.87
C ILE A 26 12.68 -27.11 -18.14
N GLY A 27 13.21 -28.35 -18.12
CA GLY A 27 13.87 -28.95 -19.25
C GLY A 27 15.17 -28.27 -19.69
N GLN A 28 15.87 -27.59 -18.77
CA GLN A 28 17.10 -26.88 -19.06
C GLN A 28 18.29 -27.54 -18.36
N PRO A 29 19.49 -27.56 -18.96
CA PRO A 29 20.69 -28.05 -18.28
C PRO A 29 21.16 -27.07 -17.18
N MET A 30 21.52 -27.61 -16.03
CA MET A 30 22.15 -26.85 -14.96
C MET A 30 23.62 -26.53 -15.34
N THR A 31 24.04 -25.29 -15.14
CA THR A 31 25.43 -24.84 -15.40
C THR A 31 26.28 -24.88 -14.12
N GLU A 32 27.62 -24.79 -14.27
CA GLU A 32 28.54 -24.71 -13.13
C GLU A 32 28.28 -23.45 -12.27
N ASN A 33 27.81 -22.36 -12.87
CA ASN A 33 27.43 -21.16 -12.13
C ASN A 33 26.23 -21.40 -11.21
N ASN A 34 25.30 -22.24 -11.61
CA ASN A 34 24.15 -22.62 -10.77
C ASN A 34 24.61 -23.49 -9.59
N ARG A 35 25.62 -24.35 -9.80
CA ARG A 35 26.22 -25.16 -8.71
C ARG A 35 26.82 -24.29 -7.61
N LYS A 36 27.43 -23.16 -7.96
CA LYS A 36 27.98 -22.20 -6.98
C LYS A 36 26.92 -21.64 -6.03
N GLN A 37 25.67 -21.60 -6.42
CA GLN A 37 24.56 -21.15 -5.57
C GLN A 37 24.32 -22.11 -4.38
N ALA A 38 24.75 -23.36 -4.49
CA ALA A 38 24.68 -24.35 -3.41
C ALA A 38 25.87 -24.28 -2.43
N MET A 39 26.80 -23.35 -2.62
CA MET A 39 27.90 -23.13 -1.68
C MET A 39 27.44 -22.28 -0.50
N VAL A 40 27.49 -22.83 0.70
CA VAL A 40 27.03 -22.20 1.93
C VAL A 40 28.14 -22.15 2.98
N PRO A 41 28.06 -21.23 3.97
CA PRO A 41 28.99 -21.21 5.10
C PRO A 41 28.98 -22.52 5.87
N LYS A 42 30.15 -23.10 6.13
CA LYS A 42 30.29 -24.37 6.84
C LYS A 42 29.78 -24.29 8.28
N GLU A 43 30.02 -23.16 8.91
CA GLU A 43 29.65 -22.88 10.29
C GLU A 43 28.94 -21.52 10.36
N HIS A 44 28.17 -21.30 11.41
CA HIS A 44 27.44 -20.03 11.62
C HIS A 44 26.43 -19.67 10.52
N GLY A 45 26.06 -20.59 9.62
CA GLY A 45 25.15 -20.38 8.51
C GLY A 45 23.85 -21.18 8.65
N ILE A 46 22.72 -20.52 8.41
CA ILE A 46 21.40 -21.15 8.24
C ILE A 46 21.00 -20.98 6.79
N VAL A 47 20.68 -22.08 6.12
CA VAL A 47 20.21 -22.06 4.74
C VAL A 47 18.71 -21.81 4.72
N LEU A 48 18.29 -20.82 3.92
CA LEU A 48 16.90 -20.49 3.68
C LEU A 48 16.48 -21.06 2.32
N TYR A 49 15.43 -21.87 2.31
CA TYR A 49 14.95 -22.48 1.10
C TYR A 49 14.15 -21.48 0.23
N ASN A 50 14.35 -21.60 -1.09
CA ASN A 50 13.72 -20.73 -2.08
C ASN A 50 12.70 -21.53 -2.91
N ASP A 51 11.44 -21.37 -2.60
CA ASP A 51 10.35 -22.05 -3.31
C ASP A 51 10.04 -21.42 -4.68
N ASN A 52 10.52 -20.18 -4.91
CA ASN A 52 10.19 -19.38 -6.10
C ASN A 52 11.37 -19.17 -7.06
N GLY A 53 12.52 -19.79 -6.78
CA GLY A 53 13.73 -19.65 -7.58
C GLY A 53 14.77 -20.73 -7.30
N THR A 54 16.03 -20.49 -7.73
CA THR A 54 17.12 -21.47 -7.58
C THR A 54 18.08 -21.14 -6.44
N ALA A 55 18.35 -19.87 -6.20
CA ALA A 55 19.36 -19.47 -5.21
C ALA A 55 18.79 -19.50 -3.79
N PRO A 56 19.37 -20.30 -2.87
CA PRO A 56 18.99 -20.26 -1.47
C PRO A 56 19.38 -18.91 -0.85
N GLY A 57 18.66 -18.50 0.20
CA GLY A 57 19.12 -17.45 1.08
C GLY A 57 20.01 -18.03 2.18
N ILE A 58 20.73 -17.17 2.88
CA ILE A 58 21.63 -17.57 3.96
C ILE A 58 21.54 -16.54 5.09
N ILE A 59 21.34 -17.00 6.32
CA ILE A 59 21.59 -16.20 7.51
C ILE A 59 22.92 -16.64 8.11
N MET A 60 23.81 -15.69 8.38
CA MET A 60 25.06 -15.92 9.11
C MET A 60 25.03 -15.14 10.42
N GLU A 61 25.50 -15.78 11.48
CA GLU A 61 25.66 -15.15 12.78
C GLU A 61 27.07 -15.31 13.29
N LYS A 62 27.76 -14.20 13.53
CA LYS A 62 29.11 -14.19 14.09
C LYS A 62 29.32 -12.97 14.98
N ASN A 63 29.86 -13.16 16.18
CA ASN A 63 30.16 -12.09 17.14
C ASN A 63 28.94 -11.19 17.46
N GLY A 64 27.77 -11.79 17.62
CA GLY A 64 26.52 -11.07 17.91
C GLY A 64 25.94 -10.26 16.73
N LYS A 65 26.53 -10.37 15.54
CA LYS A 65 26.03 -9.73 14.32
C LYS A 65 25.37 -10.75 13.42
N ILE A 66 24.21 -10.38 12.87
CA ILE A 66 23.42 -11.19 11.96
C ILE A 66 23.50 -10.59 10.57
N ILE A 67 23.79 -11.40 9.57
CA ILE A 67 23.80 -11.02 8.16
C ILE A 67 22.85 -11.97 7.43
N ALA A 68 21.79 -11.44 6.84
CA ALA A 68 20.90 -12.18 5.94
C ALA A 68 21.21 -11.82 4.49
N MET A 69 21.50 -12.82 3.68
CA MET A 69 21.70 -12.70 2.23
C MET A 69 20.54 -13.36 1.53
N LEU A 70 19.83 -12.62 0.68
CA LEU A 70 18.64 -13.07 -0.03
C LEU A 70 18.82 -12.90 -1.53
N PRO A 71 18.10 -13.69 -2.37
CA PRO A 71 18.05 -13.47 -3.81
C PRO A 71 17.54 -12.08 -4.15
N GLY A 72 17.92 -11.52 -5.33
CA GLY A 72 17.53 -10.19 -5.75
C GLY A 72 16.05 -10.02 -6.17
N PRO A 73 15.44 -10.99 -6.91
CA PRO A 73 14.08 -10.81 -7.42
C PRO A 73 13.04 -10.70 -6.29
N PRO A 74 12.17 -9.68 -6.28
CA PRO A 74 11.18 -9.47 -5.20
C PRO A 74 10.27 -10.68 -4.92
N LYS A 75 9.87 -11.42 -5.96
CA LYS A 75 9.07 -12.65 -5.85
C LYS A 75 9.74 -13.78 -5.05
N GLU A 76 11.07 -13.74 -4.95
CA GLU A 76 11.88 -14.70 -4.18
C GLU A 76 12.21 -14.13 -2.80
N THR A 77 12.67 -12.86 -2.76
CA THR A 77 13.11 -12.17 -1.55
C THR A 77 11.99 -11.98 -0.54
N MET A 78 10.81 -11.52 -0.98
CA MET A 78 9.72 -11.18 -0.07
C MET A 78 9.19 -12.40 0.70
N PRO A 79 8.82 -13.53 0.07
CA PRO A 79 8.38 -14.72 0.80
C PRO A 79 9.47 -15.30 1.71
N MET A 80 10.72 -15.29 1.25
CA MET A 80 11.84 -15.79 2.05
C MET A 80 12.08 -14.91 3.29
N PHE A 81 11.98 -13.59 3.15
CA PHE A 81 12.09 -12.67 4.28
C PHE A 81 10.95 -12.89 5.28
N GLU A 82 9.69 -12.85 4.83
CA GLU A 82 8.53 -12.97 5.71
C GLU A 82 8.45 -14.32 6.42
N ASN A 83 8.74 -15.42 5.70
CA ASN A 83 8.52 -16.76 6.22
C ASN A 83 9.73 -17.34 6.97
N GLN A 84 10.95 -16.84 6.73
CA GLN A 84 12.16 -17.44 7.28
C GLN A 84 13.06 -16.44 8.04
N VAL A 85 13.36 -15.27 7.46
CA VAL A 85 14.25 -14.28 8.12
C VAL A 85 13.55 -13.58 9.28
N LYS A 86 12.35 -13.09 9.06
CA LYS A 86 11.57 -12.35 10.06
C LYS A 86 11.30 -13.19 11.32
N PRO A 87 10.81 -14.45 11.22
CA PRO A 87 10.66 -15.30 12.40
C PRO A 87 11.97 -15.61 13.12
N TYR A 88 13.09 -15.74 12.37
CA TYR A 88 14.40 -15.91 12.98
C TYR A 88 14.82 -14.69 13.81
N LEU A 89 14.64 -13.49 13.26
CA LEU A 89 14.95 -12.24 13.96
C LEU A 89 14.04 -12.02 15.16
N GLN A 90 12.74 -12.30 15.02
CA GLN A 90 11.77 -12.18 16.11
C GLN A 90 12.12 -13.03 17.34
N LYS A 91 12.63 -14.25 17.12
CA LYS A 91 13.09 -15.12 18.24
C LYS A 91 14.29 -14.55 19.03
N LYS A 92 14.99 -13.57 18.47
CA LYS A 92 16.17 -12.95 19.08
C LYS A 92 15.91 -11.55 19.62
N GLN A 93 14.71 -11.03 19.37
CA GLN A 93 14.29 -9.73 19.89
C GLN A 93 13.72 -9.85 21.30
N GLU A 94 14.15 -8.96 22.18
CA GLU A 94 13.56 -8.79 23.52
C GLU A 94 12.32 -7.89 23.48
N TYR A 95 12.07 -7.25 22.35
CA TYR A 95 11.01 -6.26 22.17
C TYR A 95 10.25 -6.53 20.87
N THR A 96 8.97 -6.18 20.89
CA THR A 96 8.13 -6.08 19.68
C THR A 96 7.99 -4.63 19.23
N PHE A 97 7.67 -4.44 17.95
CA PHE A 97 7.34 -3.15 17.37
C PHE A 97 5.96 -3.24 16.76
N VAL A 98 5.06 -2.39 17.22
CA VAL A 98 3.71 -2.27 16.64
C VAL A 98 3.59 -0.90 16.00
N SER A 99 3.01 -0.86 14.81
CA SER A 99 2.72 0.39 14.11
C SER A 99 1.24 0.49 13.82
N GLU A 100 0.66 1.66 14.10
CA GLU A 100 -0.68 2.03 13.66
C GLU A 100 -0.60 3.23 12.74
N ILE A 101 -1.53 3.31 11.79
CA ILE A 101 -1.54 4.32 10.74
C ILE A 101 -2.83 5.13 10.83
N LEU A 102 -2.70 6.46 10.88
CA LEU A 102 -3.79 7.39 10.63
C LEU A 102 -3.67 7.90 9.19
N ARG A 103 -4.77 7.88 8.46
CA ARG A 103 -4.87 8.36 7.08
C ARG A 103 -5.59 9.68 7.03
N VAL A 104 -4.96 10.67 6.44
CA VAL A 104 -5.38 12.07 6.45
C VAL A 104 -5.62 12.55 5.02
N ALA A 105 -6.80 13.05 4.76
CA ALA A 105 -7.18 13.64 3.49
C ALA A 105 -7.43 15.13 3.64
N SER A 106 -7.38 15.86 2.51
CA SER A 106 -7.65 17.31 2.44
C SER A 106 -6.70 18.21 3.24
N VAL A 107 -5.61 17.64 3.79
CA VAL A 107 -4.56 18.40 4.48
C VAL A 107 -3.22 17.94 3.91
N GLY A 108 -2.47 18.87 3.31
CA GLY A 108 -1.12 18.55 2.81
C GLY A 108 -0.16 18.20 3.93
N GLU A 109 0.90 17.44 3.62
CA GLU A 109 1.88 16.94 4.59
C GLU A 109 2.44 18.03 5.51
N SER A 110 2.91 19.15 4.94
CA SER A 110 3.50 20.26 5.70
C SER A 110 2.49 20.93 6.64
N ALA A 111 1.23 21.08 6.21
CA ALA A 111 0.18 21.64 7.05
C ALA A 111 -0.20 20.65 8.17
N MET A 112 -0.31 19.37 7.86
CA MET A 112 -0.55 18.30 8.83
C MET A 112 0.55 18.25 9.88
N GLU A 113 1.83 18.25 9.46
CA GLU A 113 2.98 18.27 10.37
C GLU A 113 2.95 19.50 11.29
N THR A 114 2.63 20.67 10.76
CA THR A 114 2.49 21.90 11.53
C THR A 114 1.40 21.79 12.61
N LEU A 115 0.25 21.21 12.26
CA LEU A 115 -0.86 21.02 13.19
C LEU A 115 -0.53 20.10 14.37
N VAL A 116 0.34 19.12 14.18
CA VAL A 116 0.69 18.11 15.18
C VAL A 116 2.15 18.22 15.66
N LYS A 117 2.81 19.33 15.35
CA LYS A 117 4.24 19.53 15.60
C LYS A 117 4.63 19.33 17.05
N ASP A 118 3.86 19.89 17.98
CA ASP A 118 4.09 19.75 19.40
C ASP A 118 4.06 18.29 19.90
N ILE A 119 3.18 17.47 19.31
CA ILE A 119 3.08 16.04 19.62
C ILE A 119 4.29 15.30 19.05
N ILE A 120 4.71 15.65 17.83
CA ILE A 120 5.90 15.08 17.18
C ILE A 120 7.16 15.46 17.94
N ASP A 121 7.32 16.72 18.31
CA ASP A 121 8.52 17.20 19.02
C ASP A 121 8.67 16.59 20.43
N ALA A 122 7.57 16.24 21.08
CA ALA A 122 7.55 15.63 22.42
C ALA A 122 7.70 14.09 22.38
N GLN A 123 7.75 13.48 21.20
CA GLN A 123 7.76 12.03 21.06
C GLN A 123 9.02 11.37 21.64
N THR A 124 8.84 10.23 22.26
CA THR A 124 9.92 9.32 22.70
C THR A 124 9.61 7.88 22.32
N ASN A 125 8.55 7.33 22.87
CA ASN A 125 7.96 6.04 22.54
C ASN A 125 6.46 6.09 22.90
N PRO A 126 5.55 6.03 21.93
CA PRO A 126 5.77 5.75 20.50
C PRO A 126 6.39 6.91 19.72
N THR A 127 6.97 6.60 18.56
CA THR A 127 7.42 7.57 17.56
C THR A 127 6.34 7.81 16.51
N ILE A 128 6.31 9.03 15.94
CA ILE A 128 5.37 9.45 14.91
C ILE A 128 6.16 9.82 13.66
N ALA A 129 5.82 9.26 12.53
CA ALA A 129 6.44 9.58 11.25
C ALA A 129 5.37 9.99 10.23
N PRO A 130 5.39 11.26 9.75
CA PRO A 130 4.56 11.70 8.64
C PRO A 130 5.11 11.19 7.31
N TYR A 131 4.21 10.89 6.36
CA TYR A 131 4.54 10.54 4.99
C TYR A 131 3.52 11.15 4.04
N ALA A 132 3.99 11.73 2.94
CA ALA A 132 3.15 12.07 1.79
C ALA A 132 2.92 10.82 0.92
N LYS A 133 1.69 10.65 0.48
CA LYS A 133 1.30 9.72 -0.59
C LYS A 133 0.52 10.50 -1.65
N TYR A 134 0.31 9.87 -2.80
CA TYR A 134 -0.50 10.50 -3.84
C TYR A 134 -1.94 10.65 -3.34
N GLY A 135 -2.40 11.92 -3.23
CA GLY A 135 -3.75 12.26 -2.80
C GLY A 135 -4.05 12.16 -1.30
N GLU A 136 -3.11 11.72 -0.45
CA GLU A 136 -3.26 11.64 1.00
C GLU A 136 -1.96 11.89 1.76
N SER A 137 -2.07 12.18 3.03
CA SER A 137 -0.96 12.14 4.00
C SER A 137 -1.23 11.05 5.03
N ILE A 138 -0.19 10.44 5.57
CA ILE A 138 -0.33 9.44 6.64
C ILE A 138 0.56 9.77 7.83
N LEU A 139 0.09 9.43 9.03
CA LEU A 139 0.89 9.42 10.26
C LEU A 139 1.04 7.98 10.71
N ARG A 140 2.27 7.47 10.73
CA ARG A 140 2.59 6.16 11.29
C ARG A 140 3.08 6.36 12.72
N ILE A 141 2.37 5.74 13.66
CA ILE A 141 2.68 5.75 15.09
C ILE A 141 3.29 4.39 15.41
N THR A 142 4.54 4.35 15.88
CA THR A 142 5.24 3.08 16.14
C THR A 142 5.72 3.03 17.58
N ALA A 143 5.27 2.03 18.32
CA ALA A 143 5.74 1.74 19.67
C ALA A 143 6.70 0.55 19.69
N LYS A 144 7.71 0.65 20.55
CA LYS A 144 8.58 -0.46 20.99
C LYS A 144 8.15 -0.89 22.38
N ALA A 145 7.81 -2.17 22.57
CA ALA A 145 7.34 -2.71 23.84
C ALA A 145 7.76 -4.17 24.03
N LYS A 146 7.46 -4.76 25.17
CA LYS A 146 7.72 -6.18 25.43
C LYS A 146 6.64 -7.09 24.89
N SER A 147 5.41 -6.58 24.71
CA SER A 147 4.31 -7.29 24.08
C SER A 147 3.54 -6.38 23.12
N GLU A 148 2.68 -6.97 22.29
CA GLU A 148 1.80 -6.22 21.39
C GLU A 148 0.77 -5.41 22.18
N GLU A 149 0.25 -5.97 23.27
CA GLU A 149 -0.71 -5.30 24.15
C GLU A 149 -0.11 -4.03 24.75
N GLU A 150 1.10 -4.12 25.33
CA GLU A 150 1.83 -2.96 25.87
C GLU A 150 2.08 -1.91 24.77
N ALA A 151 2.41 -2.33 23.55
CA ALA A 151 2.62 -1.42 22.44
C ALA A 151 1.33 -0.67 22.07
N HIS A 152 0.19 -1.35 22.01
CA HIS A 152 -1.11 -0.72 21.75
C HIS A 152 -1.51 0.27 22.88
N GLU A 153 -1.24 -0.07 24.14
CA GLU A 153 -1.45 0.83 25.27
C GLU A 153 -0.62 2.11 25.18
N LEU A 154 0.62 2.01 24.70
CA LEU A 154 1.48 3.18 24.44
C LEU A 154 0.99 4.03 23.26
N ILE A 155 0.48 3.39 22.20
CA ILE A 155 -0.02 4.09 21.00
C ILE A 155 -1.34 4.81 21.26
N ALA A 156 -2.24 4.22 22.04
CA ALA A 156 -3.61 4.69 22.19
C ALA A 156 -3.73 6.17 22.58
N PRO A 157 -3.03 6.71 23.60
CA PRO A 157 -3.16 8.12 23.99
C PRO A 157 -2.61 9.07 22.91
N VAL A 158 -1.53 8.70 22.25
CA VAL A 158 -0.93 9.51 21.18
C VAL A 158 -1.85 9.54 19.96
N LYS A 159 -2.40 8.39 19.58
CA LYS A 159 -3.39 8.29 18.50
C LYS A 159 -4.64 9.13 18.79
N ALA A 160 -5.14 9.09 20.02
CA ALA A 160 -6.29 9.90 20.43
C ALA A 160 -6.01 11.40 20.31
N ALA A 161 -4.84 11.88 20.77
CA ALA A 161 -4.44 13.29 20.66
C ALA A 161 -4.31 13.73 19.19
N LEU A 162 -3.73 12.90 18.34
CA LEU A 162 -3.62 13.18 16.90
C LEU A 162 -5.00 13.25 16.24
N ARG A 163 -5.91 12.32 16.55
CA ARG A 163 -7.29 12.33 16.03
C ARG A 163 -8.08 13.55 16.49
N GLU A 164 -7.95 13.95 17.75
CA GLU A 164 -8.58 15.17 18.26
C GLU A 164 -8.08 16.42 17.49
N ARG A 165 -6.77 16.51 17.26
CA ARG A 165 -6.14 17.66 16.57
C ARG A 165 -6.52 17.73 15.10
N LEU A 166 -6.56 16.59 14.40
CA LEU A 166 -6.81 16.51 12.97
C LEU A 166 -8.31 16.39 12.64
N GLY A 167 -9.13 15.95 13.59
CA GLY A 167 -10.58 15.85 13.45
C GLY A 167 -11.03 15.05 12.22
N ASN A 168 -11.92 15.62 11.44
CA ASN A 168 -12.51 14.99 10.25
C ASN A 168 -11.52 14.79 9.09
N ALA A 169 -10.32 15.37 9.16
CA ALA A 169 -9.29 15.12 8.16
C ALA A 169 -8.76 13.67 8.26
N VAL A 170 -8.85 13.02 9.42
CA VAL A 170 -8.56 11.59 9.56
C VAL A 170 -9.73 10.79 9.02
N TYR A 171 -9.61 10.29 7.80
CA TYR A 171 -10.68 9.56 7.13
C TYR A 171 -10.66 8.04 7.40
N ALA A 172 -9.51 7.47 7.77
CA ALA A 172 -9.37 6.04 8.05
C ALA A 172 -8.15 5.72 8.93
N GLU A 173 -8.07 4.48 9.37
CA GLU A 173 -6.94 3.88 10.08
C GLU A 173 -6.46 2.60 9.41
N GLY A 174 -5.18 2.26 9.61
CA GLY A 174 -4.59 1.00 9.13
C GLY A 174 -4.30 0.95 7.64
N GLU A 175 -4.18 -0.27 7.14
CA GLU A 175 -3.85 -0.55 5.73
C GLU A 175 -5.14 -0.55 4.88
N THR A 176 -5.53 0.63 4.44
CA THR A 176 -6.65 0.87 3.53
C THR A 176 -6.32 2.02 2.58
N ASN A 177 -7.27 2.45 1.78
CA ASN A 177 -7.17 3.63 0.91
C ASN A 177 -8.53 4.32 0.76
N MET A 178 -8.54 5.51 0.18
CA MET A 178 -9.76 6.32 0.02
C MET A 178 -10.84 5.58 -0.78
N GLN A 179 -10.48 4.92 -1.87
CA GLN A 179 -11.40 4.19 -2.73
C GLN A 179 -12.13 3.09 -1.95
N THR A 180 -11.38 2.31 -1.18
CA THR A 180 -11.92 1.24 -0.34
C THR A 180 -12.91 1.79 0.69
N VAL A 181 -12.54 2.86 1.39
CA VAL A 181 -13.40 3.47 2.41
C VAL A 181 -14.68 4.01 1.79
N VAL A 182 -14.58 4.73 0.66
CA VAL A 182 -15.76 5.25 -0.04
C VAL A 182 -16.66 4.11 -0.53
N ALA A 183 -16.08 3.05 -1.12
CA ALA A 183 -16.85 1.90 -1.58
C ALA A 183 -17.60 1.20 -0.43
N GLN A 184 -16.94 1.01 0.72
CA GLN A 184 -17.58 0.46 1.93
C GLN A 184 -18.73 1.34 2.42
N MET A 185 -18.52 2.65 2.53
CA MET A 185 -19.57 3.59 2.94
C MET A 185 -20.79 3.56 2.01
N LEU A 186 -20.57 3.45 0.70
CA LEU A 186 -21.65 3.34 -0.29
C LEU A 186 -22.46 2.06 -0.10
N LEU A 187 -21.78 0.93 0.04
CA LEU A 187 -22.39 -0.39 0.21
C LEU A 187 -23.16 -0.48 1.54
N GLU A 188 -22.53 -0.10 2.66
CA GLU A 188 -23.15 -0.09 3.99
C GLU A 188 -24.35 0.86 4.07
N GLY A 189 -24.21 2.04 3.47
CA GLY A 189 -25.27 3.05 3.38
C GLY A 189 -26.35 2.75 2.35
N LYS A 190 -26.16 1.71 1.52
CA LYS A 190 -27.03 1.38 0.36
C LYS A 190 -27.30 2.61 -0.51
N LYS A 191 -26.24 3.40 -0.76
CA LYS A 191 -26.30 4.61 -1.56
C LYS A 191 -25.76 4.33 -2.96
N THR A 192 -26.62 4.41 -3.95
CA THR A 192 -26.22 4.29 -5.34
C THR A 192 -25.51 5.54 -5.83
N ILE A 193 -24.51 5.38 -6.67
CA ILE A 193 -23.68 6.42 -7.26
C ILE A 193 -23.59 6.25 -8.78
N ALA A 194 -23.58 7.37 -9.49
CA ALA A 194 -23.14 7.45 -10.87
C ALA A 194 -22.03 8.49 -11.02
N VAL A 195 -21.11 8.27 -11.93
CA VAL A 195 -19.92 9.10 -12.13
C VAL A 195 -19.86 9.61 -13.56
N ALA A 196 -19.76 10.94 -13.73
CA ALA A 196 -19.48 11.58 -15.00
C ALA A 196 -18.05 12.14 -15.01
N GLU A 197 -17.23 11.68 -15.94
CA GLU A 197 -15.82 12.02 -16.02
C GLU A 197 -15.46 12.73 -17.33
N SER A 198 -14.43 13.56 -17.29
CA SER A 198 -13.85 14.25 -18.44
C SER A 198 -12.33 14.01 -18.46
N CYS A 199 -11.50 14.87 -17.85
CA CYS A 199 -10.04 14.75 -17.92
C CYS A 199 -9.47 13.54 -17.17
N THR A 200 -10.15 13.03 -16.16
CA THR A 200 -9.77 11.78 -15.46
C THR A 200 -9.91 10.54 -16.35
N GLY A 201 -10.68 10.63 -17.45
CA GLY A 201 -10.77 9.55 -18.45
C GLY A 201 -11.31 8.22 -17.94
N GLY A 202 -12.05 8.20 -16.82
CA GLY A 202 -12.58 6.98 -16.19
C GLY A 202 -11.83 6.53 -14.94
N LEU A 203 -10.85 7.30 -14.44
CA LEU A 203 -10.04 6.91 -13.27
C LEU A 203 -10.86 6.81 -11.98
N VAL A 204 -11.86 7.68 -11.76
CA VAL A 204 -12.72 7.63 -10.57
C VAL A 204 -13.56 6.36 -10.59
N THR A 205 -14.21 6.09 -11.73
CA THR A 205 -14.98 4.85 -11.94
C THR A 205 -14.10 3.61 -11.77
N SER A 206 -12.90 3.61 -12.39
CA SER A 206 -11.94 2.51 -12.28
C SER A 206 -11.52 2.24 -10.84
N ALA A 207 -11.25 3.29 -10.07
CA ALA A 207 -10.84 3.17 -8.66
C ALA A 207 -11.96 2.56 -7.80
N LEU A 208 -13.22 2.85 -8.08
CA LEU A 208 -14.35 2.23 -7.38
C LEU A 208 -14.56 0.77 -7.81
N VAL A 209 -14.38 0.47 -9.10
CA VAL A 209 -14.54 -0.90 -9.65
C VAL A 209 -13.52 -1.89 -9.07
N GLU A 210 -12.39 -1.43 -8.56
CA GLU A 210 -11.41 -2.30 -7.87
C GLU A 210 -12.00 -2.95 -6.60
N TYR A 211 -13.07 -2.39 -6.03
CA TYR A 211 -13.67 -2.92 -4.80
C TYR A 211 -14.71 -4.02 -5.12
N PRO A 212 -14.54 -5.25 -4.61
CA PRO A 212 -15.48 -6.34 -4.86
C PRO A 212 -16.89 -6.01 -4.35
N GLY A 213 -17.90 -6.26 -5.19
CA GLY A 213 -19.30 -6.01 -4.85
C GLY A 213 -19.78 -4.60 -5.13
N ILE A 214 -18.94 -3.67 -5.58
CA ILE A 214 -19.32 -2.29 -5.87
C ILE A 214 -20.45 -2.14 -6.91
N SER A 215 -20.65 -3.16 -7.75
CA SER A 215 -21.73 -3.18 -8.75
C SER A 215 -23.15 -3.11 -8.17
N GLU A 216 -23.29 -3.37 -6.87
CA GLU A 216 -24.58 -3.20 -6.18
C GLU A 216 -24.97 -1.71 -6.04
N VAL A 217 -23.98 -0.81 -6.05
CA VAL A 217 -24.18 0.61 -5.79
C VAL A 217 -23.63 1.54 -6.87
N LEU A 218 -22.60 1.14 -7.61
CA LEU A 218 -22.10 1.90 -8.78
C LEU A 218 -22.92 1.52 -10.01
N LEU A 219 -23.87 2.37 -10.39
CA LEU A 219 -24.82 2.07 -11.47
C LEU A 219 -24.29 2.47 -12.84
N GLU A 220 -23.52 3.56 -12.91
CA GLU A 220 -22.99 4.07 -14.17
C GLU A 220 -21.69 4.86 -13.97
N GLY A 221 -20.78 4.73 -14.93
CA GLY A 221 -19.60 5.57 -15.10
C GLY A 221 -19.46 5.95 -16.56
N CYS A 222 -19.51 7.23 -16.89
CA CYS A 222 -19.40 7.69 -18.25
C CYS A 222 -18.29 8.73 -18.43
N VAL A 223 -17.54 8.62 -19.54
CA VAL A 223 -16.50 9.57 -19.94
C VAL A 223 -17.02 10.41 -21.07
N THR A 224 -17.33 11.68 -20.80
CA THR A 224 -17.82 12.65 -21.78
C THR A 224 -16.74 13.70 -22.05
N TYR A 225 -15.76 13.34 -22.90
CA TYR A 225 -14.54 14.12 -23.08
C TYR A 225 -14.75 15.41 -23.90
N THR A 226 -15.57 15.35 -24.98
CA THR A 226 -15.85 16.51 -25.81
C THR A 226 -17.09 17.30 -25.34
N ASN A 227 -17.21 18.55 -25.74
CA ASN A 227 -18.40 19.38 -25.47
C ASN A 227 -19.66 18.75 -26.04
N GLU A 228 -19.59 18.20 -27.26
CA GLU A 228 -20.72 17.51 -27.90
C GLU A 228 -21.15 16.29 -27.05
N ALA A 229 -20.19 15.52 -26.53
CA ALA A 229 -20.51 14.37 -25.66
C ALA A 229 -21.19 14.83 -24.36
N LYS A 230 -20.72 15.91 -23.74
CA LYS A 230 -21.34 16.52 -22.56
C LYS A 230 -22.79 16.93 -22.82
N MET A 231 -23.04 17.64 -23.92
CA MET A 231 -24.38 18.09 -24.31
C MET A 231 -25.32 16.91 -24.64
N HIS A 232 -24.88 16.00 -25.51
CA HIS A 232 -25.74 14.93 -26.01
C HIS A 232 -26.03 13.84 -24.99
N ARG A 233 -25.06 13.49 -24.15
CA ARG A 233 -25.24 12.38 -23.19
C ARG A 233 -25.73 12.83 -21.82
N LEU A 234 -25.30 14.00 -21.37
CA LEU A 234 -25.59 14.48 -20.01
C LEU A 234 -26.46 15.73 -19.99
N GLY A 235 -26.82 16.27 -21.13
CA GLY A 235 -27.72 17.44 -21.23
C GLY A 235 -27.07 18.75 -20.77
N VAL A 236 -25.76 18.83 -20.79
CA VAL A 236 -25.03 20.09 -20.49
C VAL A 236 -25.45 21.16 -21.52
N LYS A 237 -25.75 22.34 -21.03
CA LYS A 237 -26.26 23.42 -21.88
C LYS A 237 -25.14 24.09 -22.67
N ALA A 238 -25.39 24.41 -23.95
CA ALA A 238 -24.43 25.12 -24.77
C ALA A 238 -24.06 26.48 -24.16
N GLU A 239 -25.07 27.21 -23.64
CA GLU A 239 -24.84 28.52 -23.01
C GLU A 239 -23.94 28.44 -21.78
N THR A 240 -23.98 27.32 -21.02
CA THR A 240 -23.11 27.10 -19.86
C THR A 240 -21.69 26.86 -20.32
N LEU A 241 -21.51 26.05 -21.37
CA LEU A 241 -20.18 25.80 -21.97
C LEU A 241 -19.57 27.08 -22.57
N ASP A 242 -20.35 27.88 -23.27
CA ASP A 242 -19.92 29.14 -23.90
C ASP A 242 -19.52 30.18 -22.85
N LYS A 243 -20.26 30.25 -21.73
CA LYS A 243 -20.02 31.25 -20.68
C LYS A 243 -18.89 30.88 -19.72
N TYR A 244 -18.83 29.61 -19.31
CA TYR A 244 -17.94 29.17 -18.23
C TYR A 244 -16.82 28.23 -18.69
N THR A 245 -16.80 27.84 -19.95
CA THR A 245 -15.90 26.81 -20.52
C THR A 245 -16.17 25.39 -19.99
N ALA A 246 -15.55 24.40 -20.65
CA ALA A 246 -15.74 22.98 -20.30
C ALA A 246 -15.21 22.62 -18.89
N VAL A 247 -14.21 23.39 -18.41
CA VAL A 247 -13.58 23.20 -17.08
C VAL A 247 -14.14 24.27 -16.16
N SER A 248 -15.26 23.99 -15.53
CA SER A 248 -15.93 24.90 -14.59
C SER A 248 -16.85 24.14 -13.65
N ARG A 249 -17.15 24.73 -12.50
CA ARG A 249 -18.07 24.15 -11.51
C ARG A 249 -19.49 24.03 -12.06
N GLU A 250 -19.91 24.96 -12.89
CA GLU A 250 -21.21 25.00 -13.52
C GLU A 250 -21.39 23.82 -14.46
N VAL A 251 -20.44 23.58 -15.35
CA VAL A 251 -20.46 22.44 -16.28
C VAL A 251 -20.36 21.13 -15.52
N ALA A 252 -19.51 21.05 -14.51
CA ALA A 252 -19.40 19.85 -13.66
C ALA A 252 -20.71 19.54 -12.92
N ALA A 253 -21.41 20.56 -12.42
CA ALA A 253 -22.72 20.38 -11.79
C ALA A 253 -23.77 19.85 -12.79
N GLU A 254 -23.85 20.42 -14.00
CA GLU A 254 -24.74 19.93 -15.05
C GLU A 254 -24.38 18.49 -15.49
N MET A 255 -23.10 18.15 -15.60
CA MET A 255 -22.67 16.77 -15.87
C MET A 255 -23.14 15.80 -14.79
N ALA A 256 -23.00 16.18 -13.51
CA ALA A 256 -23.43 15.35 -12.39
C ALA A 256 -24.96 15.18 -12.35
N GLU A 257 -25.73 16.25 -12.65
CA GLU A 257 -27.18 16.18 -12.76
C GLU A 257 -27.62 15.28 -13.91
N GLY A 258 -26.94 15.40 -15.05
CA GLY A 258 -27.20 14.59 -16.22
C GLY A 258 -27.02 13.11 -15.96
N VAL A 259 -25.86 12.70 -15.40
CA VAL A 259 -25.58 11.28 -15.11
C VAL A 259 -26.55 10.73 -14.06
N ALA A 260 -26.91 11.50 -13.04
CA ALA A 260 -27.85 11.05 -12.02
C ALA A 260 -29.28 10.85 -12.59
N THR A 261 -29.66 11.68 -13.54
CA THR A 261 -30.98 11.58 -14.21
C THR A 261 -31.06 10.33 -15.09
N VAL A 262 -29.99 10.02 -15.81
CA VAL A 262 -29.93 8.84 -16.69
C VAL A 262 -29.92 7.55 -15.89
N SER A 263 -29.14 7.50 -14.76
CA SER A 263 -28.90 6.30 -13.99
C SER A 263 -29.84 6.11 -12.78
N TYR A 264 -30.72 7.05 -12.49
CA TYR A 264 -31.64 7.01 -11.32
C TYR A 264 -30.90 6.81 -9.98
N THR A 265 -29.79 7.51 -9.78
CA THR A 265 -28.91 7.33 -8.60
C THR A 265 -29.24 8.28 -7.46
N HIS A 266 -28.88 7.88 -6.23
CA HIS A 266 -28.99 8.70 -5.02
C HIS A 266 -27.87 9.74 -4.93
N LEU A 267 -26.67 9.37 -5.35
CA LEU A 267 -25.48 10.20 -5.31
C LEU A 267 -24.94 10.42 -6.72
N ARG A 268 -24.34 11.57 -6.92
CA ARG A 268 -23.70 11.97 -8.16
C ARG A 268 -22.30 12.51 -7.85
N ALA A 269 -21.32 12.09 -8.60
CA ALA A 269 -19.99 12.60 -8.53
C ALA A 269 -19.56 13.17 -9.88
N HIS A 270 -18.92 14.30 -9.84
CA HIS A 270 -18.25 14.93 -10.97
C HIS A 270 -16.82 15.28 -10.59
N GLU A 271 -16.00 15.31 -11.59
CA GLU A 271 -14.65 15.77 -11.49
C GLU A 271 -14.62 17.31 -11.43
N THR A 272 -13.87 17.85 -10.47
CA THR A 272 -13.52 19.27 -10.43
C THR A 272 -12.01 19.39 -10.51
N ASP A 273 -11.51 20.07 -11.55
CA ASP A 273 -10.15 20.58 -11.53
C ASP A 273 -10.05 21.66 -10.45
N SER A 274 -9.12 21.46 -9.54
CA SER A 274 -8.70 22.45 -8.53
C SER A 274 -7.36 23.05 -8.90
#